data_56fc6e939b842dc61a61be1e30f92aa8
#
_entry.id   56fc6e939b842dc61a61be1e30f92aa8
#
_cell.length_a   1.000
_cell.length_b   1.000
_cell.length_c   1.000
_cell.angle_alpha   90.00
_cell.angle_beta   90.00
_cell.angle_gamma   90.00
#
_symmetry.space_group_name_H-M   'P 1'
#
loop_
_entity.id
_entity.type
_entity.pdbx_description
1 polymer ?
#
loop_
_entity_poly.entity_id
_entity_poly.type
_entity_poly.pdbx_seq_one_letter_code
_entity_poly.pdbx_strand_id
1 'polypeptide(L)'
;ELKVFEEVFTKLIKISLWNTQGTQFLSKNPPHTGRVKELVKMFPNAKFIYLMRNPYTVFESTRSFFTNTTQPLKLQDVSNEQLEENILSIYAKLYHKYESDKKFIPEGNLMEVKFEDFEADAMGMTENIYQSLSIPGFAEARSDIEKYVGGKKGYKKNKYKYDDRTIRLVEENWDFALKQWDYNL
;
A
#
# COMPACT_ATOMS: atom_id res chain seq x y z
N GLU A 1 0.73 24.01 -6.40
CA GLU A 1 0.11 22.64 -6.40
C GLU A 1 0.25 21.99 -5.02
N LEU A 2 1.45 21.88 -4.43
CA LEU A 2 1.67 21.21 -3.15
C LEU A 2 0.88 21.87 -2.00
N LYS A 3 0.88 23.20 -1.91
CA LYS A 3 0.11 23.93 -0.89
C LYS A 3 -1.39 23.67 -0.99
N VAL A 4 -1.92 23.58 -2.19
CA VAL A 4 -3.34 23.22 -2.42
C VAL A 4 -3.62 21.79 -1.93
N PHE A 5 -2.71 20.84 -2.19
CA PHE A 5 -2.85 19.48 -1.67
C PHE A 5 -2.86 19.47 -0.12
N GLU A 6 -1.93 20.19 0.52
CA GLU A 6 -1.85 20.29 1.98
C GLU A 6 -3.17 20.82 2.57
N GLU A 7 -3.70 21.89 2.01
CA GLU A 7 -4.95 22.52 2.48
C GLU A 7 -6.16 21.60 2.28
N VAL A 8 -6.32 21.04 1.07
CA VAL A 8 -7.46 20.17 0.73
C VAL A 8 -7.42 18.88 1.52
N PHE A 9 -6.26 18.24 1.63
CA PHE A 9 -6.13 16.97 2.36
C PHE A 9 -6.37 17.16 3.86
N THR A 10 -5.85 18.24 4.44
CA THR A 10 -6.13 18.59 5.85
C THR A 10 -7.63 18.83 6.09
N LYS A 11 -8.31 19.54 5.17
CA LYS A 11 -9.75 19.76 5.25
C LYS A 11 -10.52 18.44 5.18
N LEU A 12 -10.15 17.55 4.27
CA LEU A 12 -10.76 16.23 4.10
C LEU A 12 -10.65 15.40 5.39
N ILE A 13 -9.46 15.36 6.01
CA ILE A 13 -9.26 14.65 7.28
C ILE A 13 -10.16 15.23 8.37
N LYS A 14 -10.22 16.57 8.52
CA LYS A 14 -11.07 17.21 9.51
C LYS A 14 -12.55 16.89 9.31
N ILE A 15 -13.04 16.92 8.07
CA ILE A 15 -14.43 16.57 7.74
C ILE A 15 -14.70 15.10 8.06
N SER A 16 -13.78 14.20 7.72
CA SER A 16 -13.91 12.78 8.01
C SER A 16 -14.01 12.51 9.51
N LEU A 17 -13.10 13.08 10.30
CA LEU A 17 -13.11 12.96 11.76
C LEU A 17 -14.38 13.54 12.37
N TRP A 18 -14.83 14.71 11.89
CA TRP A 18 -16.07 15.32 12.33
C TRP A 18 -17.29 14.43 12.08
N ASN A 19 -17.41 13.91 10.86
CA ASN A 19 -18.56 13.09 10.47
C ASN A 19 -18.61 11.74 11.20
N THR A 20 -17.45 11.17 11.52
CA THR A 20 -17.37 9.88 12.22
C THR A 20 -17.25 10.01 13.74
N GLN A 21 -17.16 11.22 14.27
CA GLN A 21 -16.82 11.50 15.68
C GLN A 21 -15.52 10.79 16.10
N GLY A 22 -14.63 10.54 15.13
CA GLY A 22 -13.38 9.82 15.31
C GLY A 22 -12.30 10.74 15.89
N THR A 23 -11.38 10.16 16.63
CA THR A 23 -10.20 10.86 17.18
C THR A 23 -8.92 10.57 16.39
N GLN A 24 -8.94 9.56 15.53
CA GLN A 24 -7.81 9.12 14.72
C GLN A 24 -8.24 8.88 13.27
N PHE A 25 -7.39 9.28 12.34
CA PHE A 25 -7.61 9.08 10.91
C PHE A 25 -6.65 8.03 10.36
N LEU A 26 -7.20 6.97 9.77
CA LEU A 26 -6.45 5.96 9.04
C LEU A 26 -6.63 6.17 7.54
N SER A 27 -5.54 6.38 6.82
CA SER A 27 -5.54 6.51 5.36
C SER A 27 -4.94 5.28 4.68
N LYS A 28 -5.72 4.62 3.82
CA LYS A 28 -5.19 3.62 2.88
C LYS A 28 -5.28 4.19 1.47
N ASN A 29 -4.17 4.70 0.97
CA ASN A 29 -4.10 5.35 -0.33
C ASN A 29 -2.74 5.08 -1.01
N PRO A 30 -2.67 4.22 -2.03
CA PRO A 30 -1.41 3.87 -2.71
C PRO A 30 -0.58 5.08 -3.19
N PRO A 31 -1.18 6.17 -3.74
CA PRO A 31 -0.44 7.38 -4.09
C PRO A 31 0.32 8.04 -2.94
N HIS A 32 0.00 7.76 -1.67
CA HIS A 32 0.75 8.28 -0.52
C HIS A 32 2.16 7.74 -0.44
N THR A 33 2.44 6.59 -1.05
CA THR A 33 3.80 6.05 -1.22
C THR A 33 4.75 7.07 -1.87
N GLY A 34 4.27 7.86 -2.82
CA GLY A 34 5.04 8.91 -3.47
C GLY A 34 5.01 10.28 -2.77
N ARG A 35 4.42 10.38 -1.56
CA ARG A 35 4.23 11.65 -0.83
C ARG A 35 4.65 11.57 0.63
N VAL A 36 5.52 10.64 0.97
CA VAL A 36 5.94 10.38 2.36
C VAL A 36 6.53 11.65 2.99
N LYS A 37 7.44 12.31 2.29
CA LYS A 37 8.08 13.55 2.79
C LYS A 37 7.07 14.66 3.09
N GLU A 38 6.08 14.85 2.20
CA GLU A 38 5.02 15.83 2.35
C GLU A 38 4.10 15.47 3.54
N LEU A 39 3.75 14.19 3.67
CA LEU A 39 2.91 13.70 4.77
C LEU A 39 3.61 13.85 6.12
N VAL A 40 4.90 13.55 6.21
CA VAL A 40 5.70 13.78 7.43
C VAL A 40 5.72 15.25 7.81
N LYS A 41 5.89 16.14 6.82
CA LYS A 41 5.85 17.60 7.07
C LYS A 41 4.49 18.06 7.58
N MET A 42 3.40 17.52 7.03
CA MET A 42 2.03 17.87 7.44
C MET A 42 1.66 17.25 8.79
N PHE A 43 2.13 16.05 9.06
CA PHE A 43 1.75 15.24 10.22
C PHE A 43 3.00 14.58 10.84
N PRO A 44 3.82 15.33 11.62
CA PRO A 44 5.09 14.82 12.13
C PRO A 44 4.97 13.59 13.04
N ASN A 45 3.81 13.41 13.66
CA ASN A 45 3.52 12.28 14.56
C ASN A 45 2.79 11.12 13.85
N ALA A 46 2.57 11.20 12.53
CA ALA A 46 1.93 10.14 11.79
C ALA A 46 2.74 8.85 11.84
N LYS A 47 2.04 7.73 11.92
CA LYS A 47 2.60 6.40 11.81
C LYS A 47 2.45 5.90 10.37
N PHE A 48 3.47 5.26 9.86
CA PHE A 48 3.53 4.78 8.49
C PHE A 48 3.64 3.25 8.51
N ILE A 49 2.75 2.59 7.79
CA ILE A 49 2.81 1.16 7.53
C ILE A 49 3.01 1.00 6.02
N TYR A 50 4.19 0.55 5.63
CA TYR A 50 4.48 0.23 4.24
C TYR A 50 4.26 -1.26 4.00
N LEU A 51 3.19 -1.57 3.27
CA LEU A 51 2.82 -2.96 2.98
C LEU A 51 3.37 -3.33 1.61
N MET A 52 4.38 -4.21 1.59
CA MET A 52 4.93 -4.79 0.37
C MET A 52 4.29 -6.13 0.07
N ARG A 53 4.34 -6.48 -1.19
CA ARG A 53 3.81 -7.76 -1.69
C ARG A 53 4.69 -8.24 -2.83
N ASN A 54 4.67 -9.56 -3.05
CA ASN A 54 5.38 -10.18 -4.17
C ASN A 54 5.18 -9.41 -5.48
N PRO A 55 6.25 -8.88 -6.11
CA PRO A 55 6.15 -8.01 -7.29
C PRO A 55 5.44 -8.65 -8.48
N TYR A 56 5.60 -9.95 -8.72
CA TYR A 56 4.88 -10.65 -9.78
C TYR A 56 3.36 -10.62 -9.55
N THR A 57 2.93 -10.84 -8.30
CA THR A 57 1.53 -10.73 -7.91
C THR A 57 1.02 -9.30 -8.05
N VAL A 58 1.82 -8.30 -7.69
CA VAL A 58 1.46 -6.88 -7.83
C VAL A 58 1.25 -6.52 -9.28
N PHE A 59 2.17 -6.93 -10.18
CA PHE A 59 2.06 -6.68 -11.61
C PHE A 59 0.77 -7.27 -12.20
N GLU A 60 0.54 -8.57 -11.98
CA GLU A 60 -0.64 -9.26 -12.50
C GLU A 60 -1.95 -8.71 -11.94
N SER A 61 -1.99 -8.44 -10.64
CA SER A 61 -3.17 -7.87 -9.98
C SER A 61 -3.49 -6.48 -10.52
N THR A 62 -2.47 -5.65 -10.74
CA THR A 62 -2.62 -4.29 -11.27
C THR A 62 -3.06 -4.32 -12.73
N ARG A 63 -2.46 -5.18 -13.55
CA ARG A 63 -2.85 -5.39 -14.94
C ARG A 63 -4.31 -5.84 -15.04
N SER A 64 -4.69 -6.84 -14.26
CA SER A 64 -6.07 -7.35 -14.20
C SER A 64 -7.05 -6.27 -13.74
N PHE A 65 -6.70 -5.47 -12.74
CA PHE A 65 -7.53 -4.38 -12.26
C PHE A 65 -7.79 -3.35 -13.36
N PHE A 66 -6.76 -2.86 -14.02
CA PHE A 66 -6.93 -1.86 -15.08
C PHE A 66 -7.65 -2.43 -16.30
N THR A 67 -7.37 -3.66 -16.68
CA THR A 67 -8.05 -4.29 -17.82
C THR A 67 -9.55 -4.50 -17.56
N ASN A 68 -9.91 -4.92 -16.35
CA ASN A 68 -11.31 -5.32 -16.08
C ASN A 68 -12.16 -4.18 -15.50
N THR A 69 -11.57 -3.29 -14.70
CA THR A 69 -12.33 -2.29 -13.94
C THR A 69 -12.40 -0.95 -14.64
N THR A 70 -11.37 -0.56 -15.41
CA THR A 70 -11.34 0.75 -16.04
C THR A 70 -11.88 0.79 -17.46
N GLN A 71 -12.21 -0.35 -18.06
CA GLN A 71 -12.77 -0.42 -19.42
C GLN A 71 -13.93 0.55 -19.65
N PRO A 72 -14.98 0.59 -18.80
CA PRO A 72 -16.10 1.50 -19.00
C PRO A 72 -15.75 2.98 -18.74
N LEU A 73 -14.58 3.27 -18.17
CA LEU A 73 -14.13 4.63 -17.84
C LEU A 73 -13.10 5.18 -18.82
N LYS A 74 -12.70 4.38 -19.82
CA LYS A 74 -11.70 4.81 -20.81
C LYS A 74 -12.24 5.93 -21.68
N LEU A 75 -11.51 7.02 -21.77
CA LEU A 75 -11.76 8.12 -22.69
C LEU A 75 -10.97 7.98 -24.01
N GLN A 76 -10.03 7.05 -24.05
CA GLN A 76 -9.20 6.73 -25.21
C GLN A 76 -8.77 5.28 -25.17
N ASP A 77 -8.42 4.70 -26.31
CA ASP A 77 -7.86 3.37 -26.37
C ASP A 77 -6.40 3.41 -25.92
N VAL A 78 -6.07 2.47 -25.04
CA VAL A 78 -4.71 2.24 -24.53
C VAL A 78 -4.37 0.78 -24.84
N SER A 79 -3.27 0.53 -25.56
CA SER A 79 -2.84 -0.84 -25.84
C SER A 79 -2.40 -1.56 -24.58
N ASN A 80 -2.37 -2.90 -24.62
CA ASN A 80 -1.90 -3.68 -23.48
C ASN A 80 -0.43 -3.38 -23.17
N GLU A 81 0.39 -3.19 -24.17
CA GLU A 81 1.81 -2.85 -24.04
C GLU A 81 1.96 -1.51 -23.31
N GLN A 82 1.21 -0.49 -23.73
CA GLN A 82 1.24 0.83 -23.09
C GLN A 82 0.75 0.76 -21.64
N LEU A 83 -0.26 -0.07 -21.37
CA LEU A 83 -0.74 -0.30 -20.00
C LEU A 83 0.35 -0.94 -19.13
N GLU A 84 1.03 -1.98 -19.63
CA GLU A 84 2.10 -2.67 -18.92
C GLU A 84 3.30 -1.74 -18.65
N GLU A 85 3.74 -0.96 -19.65
CA GLU A 85 4.78 0.05 -19.49
C GLU A 85 4.44 1.09 -18.41
N ASN A 86 3.19 1.55 -18.40
CA ASN A 86 2.72 2.48 -17.39
C ASN A 86 2.74 1.86 -15.99
N ILE A 87 2.29 0.61 -15.83
CA ILE A 87 2.32 -0.12 -14.56
C ILE A 87 3.77 -0.24 -14.07
N LEU A 88 4.67 -0.71 -14.93
CA LEU A 88 6.10 -0.89 -14.60
C LEU A 88 6.74 0.43 -14.18
N SER A 89 6.52 1.49 -14.95
CA SER A 89 7.09 2.82 -14.71
C SER A 89 6.55 3.46 -13.42
N ILE A 90 5.22 3.39 -13.18
CA ILE A 90 4.60 4.01 -12.00
C ILE A 90 5.06 3.31 -10.73
N TYR A 91 5.10 1.98 -10.72
CA TYR A 91 5.59 1.23 -9.56
C TYR A 91 7.04 1.60 -9.23
N ALA A 92 7.93 1.58 -10.22
CA ALA A 92 9.33 1.95 -10.04
C ALA A 92 9.49 3.37 -9.48
N LYS A 93 8.75 4.35 -10.03
CA LYS A 93 8.76 5.74 -9.55
C LYS A 93 8.29 5.85 -8.10
N LEU A 94 7.21 5.17 -7.74
CA LEU A 94 6.68 5.19 -6.37
C LEU A 94 7.66 4.52 -5.40
N TYR A 95 8.23 3.38 -5.78
CA TYR A 95 9.22 2.66 -4.98
C TYR A 95 10.44 3.52 -4.70
N HIS A 96 11.10 4.05 -5.75
CA HIS A 96 12.29 4.87 -5.59
C HIS A 96 12.00 6.18 -4.81
N LYS A 97 10.83 6.74 -5.01
CA LYS A 97 10.41 7.92 -4.23
C LYS A 97 10.25 7.57 -2.75
N TYR A 98 9.62 6.44 -2.43
CA TYR A 98 9.50 5.95 -1.07
C TYR A 98 10.88 5.70 -0.44
N GLU A 99 11.76 4.96 -1.12
CA GLU A 99 13.11 4.67 -0.63
C GLU A 99 13.92 5.96 -0.34
N SER A 100 13.76 6.98 -1.18
CA SER A 100 14.41 8.27 -0.97
C SER A 100 13.83 9.07 0.19
N ASP A 101 12.53 8.91 0.45
CA ASP A 101 11.78 9.74 1.39
C ASP A 101 11.61 9.10 2.78
N LYS A 102 11.69 7.76 2.90
CA LYS A 102 11.49 7.07 4.19
C LYS A 102 12.44 7.56 5.29
N LYS A 103 13.61 8.07 4.93
CA LYS A 103 14.57 8.69 5.85
C LYS A 103 14.05 9.92 6.59
N PHE A 104 12.97 10.56 6.10
CA PHE A 104 12.33 11.69 6.76
C PHE A 104 11.31 11.26 7.82
N ILE A 105 10.92 9.98 7.83
CA ILE A 105 10.02 9.46 8.86
C ILE A 105 10.80 9.37 10.19
N PRO A 106 10.27 9.94 11.28
CA PRO A 106 10.90 9.81 12.58
C PRO A 106 11.08 8.36 13.00
N GLU A 107 12.15 8.08 13.72
CA GLU A 107 12.40 6.74 14.29
C GLU A 107 11.20 6.26 15.12
N GLY A 108 10.83 4.99 14.98
CA GLY A 108 9.66 4.40 15.62
C GLY A 108 8.29 4.77 14.98
N ASN A 109 8.31 5.49 13.85
CA ASN A 109 7.07 5.84 13.14
C ASN A 109 6.88 5.11 11.80
N LEU A 110 7.78 4.21 11.43
CA LEU A 110 7.67 3.37 10.22
C LEU A 110 7.72 1.90 10.58
N MET A 111 6.82 1.13 10.00
CA MET A 111 6.90 -0.33 9.95
C MET A 111 6.72 -0.80 8.52
N GLU A 112 7.68 -1.59 8.03
CA GLU A 112 7.64 -2.24 6.73
C GLU A 112 7.17 -3.69 6.93
N VAL A 113 6.14 -4.12 6.21
CA VAL A 113 5.46 -5.40 6.41
C VAL A 113 5.29 -6.12 5.08
N LYS A 114 5.70 -7.39 5.00
CA LYS A 114 5.32 -8.25 3.88
C LYS A 114 3.86 -8.65 4.01
N PHE A 115 3.11 -8.51 2.92
CA PHE A 115 1.70 -8.91 2.89
C PHE A 115 1.53 -10.41 3.17
N GLU A 116 2.46 -11.21 2.73
CA GLU A 116 2.47 -12.66 2.91
C GLU A 116 2.58 -13.04 4.40
N ASP A 117 3.42 -12.34 5.16
CA ASP A 117 3.56 -12.52 6.61
C ASP A 117 2.30 -12.06 7.34
N PHE A 118 1.75 -10.89 6.94
CA PHE A 118 0.48 -10.39 7.46
C PHE A 118 -0.66 -11.37 7.21
N GLU A 119 -0.70 -12.00 6.05
CA GLU A 119 -1.73 -12.95 5.70
C GLU A 119 -1.60 -14.29 6.43
N ALA A 120 -0.38 -14.73 6.69
CA ALA A 120 -0.12 -15.96 7.45
C ALA A 120 -0.58 -15.84 8.91
N ASP A 121 -0.39 -14.68 9.52
CA ASP A 121 -0.84 -14.37 10.89
C ASP A 121 -1.33 -12.91 11.00
N ALA A 122 -2.55 -12.68 10.54
CA ALA A 122 -3.15 -11.35 10.56
C ALA A 122 -3.32 -10.77 11.97
N MET A 123 -3.62 -11.61 12.97
CA MET A 123 -3.78 -11.14 14.34
C MET A 123 -2.46 -10.78 15.00
N GLY A 124 -1.49 -11.68 14.96
CA GLY A 124 -0.17 -11.42 15.53
C GLY A 124 0.55 -10.27 14.84
N MET A 125 0.42 -10.16 13.51
CA MET A 125 1.00 -9.04 12.78
C MET A 125 0.30 -7.70 13.12
N THR A 126 -1.03 -7.69 13.30
CA THR A 126 -1.75 -6.48 13.74
C THR A 126 -1.28 -6.07 15.13
N GLU A 127 -1.18 -6.99 16.08
CA GLU A 127 -0.65 -6.72 17.41
C GLU A 127 0.78 -6.15 17.36
N ASN A 128 1.65 -6.75 16.54
CA ASN A 128 3.01 -6.27 16.32
C ASN A 128 3.03 -4.84 15.75
N ILE A 129 2.15 -4.52 14.80
CA ILE A 129 2.02 -3.15 14.26
C ILE A 129 1.67 -2.15 15.37
N TYR A 130 0.68 -2.46 16.21
CA TYR A 130 0.29 -1.59 17.32
C TYR A 130 1.44 -1.38 18.30
N GLN A 131 2.15 -2.45 18.67
CA GLN A 131 3.29 -2.39 19.59
C GLN A 131 4.47 -1.62 18.99
N SER A 132 4.92 -1.99 17.79
CA SER A 132 6.10 -1.41 17.15
C SER A 132 5.94 0.08 16.85
N LEU A 133 4.73 0.52 16.48
CA LEU A 133 4.42 1.91 16.21
C LEU A 133 3.88 2.66 17.43
N SER A 134 3.79 2.01 18.59
CA SER A 134 3.22 2.58 19.82
C SER A 134 1.82 3.17 19.60
N ILE A 135 0.98 2.43 18.87
CA ILE A 135 -0.42 2.82 18.63
C ILE A 135 -1.25 2.36 19.84
N PRO A 136 -1.98 3.25 20.52
CA PRO A 136 -2.81 2.86 21.66
C PRO A 136 -4.08 2.14 21.23
N GLY A 137 -4.73 1.43 22.17
CA GLY A 137 -6.09 0.90 21.99
C GLY A 137 -6.16 -0.49 21.37
N PHE A 138 -5.05 -1.25 21.29
CA PHE A 138 -5.11 -2.62 20.76
C PHE A 138 -5.95 -3.55 21.61
N ALA A 139 -5.84 -3.45 22.93
CA ALA A 139 -6.60 -4.31 23.85
C ALA A 139 -8.12 -4.14 23.67
N GLU A 140 -8.57 -2.91 23.52
CA GLU A 140 -9.97 -2.56 23.28
C GLU A 140 -10.45 -2.99 21.89
N ALA A 141 -9.60 -2.85 20.86
CA ALA A 141 -9.92 -3.20 19.47
C ALA A 141 -9.82 -4.70 19.18
N ARG A 142 -9.10 -5.46 19.99
CA ARG A 142 -8.74 -6.86 19.75
C ARG A 142 -9.94 -7.73 19.37
N SER A 143 -11.00 -7.67 20.15
CA SER A 143 -12.21 -8.50 19.93
C SER A 143 -12.85 -8.23 18.56
N ASP A 144 -12.92 -6.96 18.15
CA ASP A 144 -13.52 -6.59 16.87
C ASP A 144 -12.61 -6.99 15.69
N ILE A 145 -11.30 -6.87 15.87
CA ILE A 145 -10.32 -7.31 14.88
C ILE A 145 -10.40 -8.84 14.72
N GLU A 146 -10.43 -9.61 15.82
CA GLU A 146 -10.57 -11.07 15.79
C GLU A 146 -11.85 -11.50 15.06
N LYS A 147 -12.97 -10.85 15.35
CA LYS A 147 -14.24 -11.09 14.66
C LYS A 147 -14.15 -10.81 13.16
N TYR A 148 -13.53 -9.68 12.79
CA TYR A 148 -13.33 -9.32 11.38
C TYR A 148 -12.45 -10.34 10.65
N VAL A 149 -11.30 -10.67 11.21
CA VAL A 149 -10.36 -11.65 10.65
C VAL A 149 -11.02 -13.03 10.54
N GLY A 150 -11.74 -13.46 11.59
CA GLY A 150 -12.49 -14.72 11.59
C GLY A 150 -13.56 -14.77 10.51
N GLY A 151 -14.24 -13.67 10.24
CA GLY A 151 -15.24 -13.53 9.17
C GLY A 151 -14.65 -13.59 7.74
N LYS A 152 -13.32 -13.44 7.61
CA LYS A 152 -12.61 -13.56 6.32
C LYS A 152 -12.09 -14.96 6.03
N LYS A 153 -12.24 -15.92 6.96
CA LYS A 153 -11.92 -17.32 6.73
C LYS A 153 -12.76 -17.84 5.56
N GLY A 154 -12.12 -18.25 4.48
CA GLY A 154 -12.79 -18.71 3.24
C GLY A 154 -12.83 -17.69 2.10
N TYR A 155 -12.32 -16.49 2.28
CA TYR A 155 -12.12 -15.58 1.16
C TYR A 155 -11.14 -16.17 0.14
N LYS A 156 -11.63 -16.40 -1.09
CA LYS A 156 -10.80 -16.91 -2.18
C LYS A 156 -10.09 -15.75 -2.87
N LYS A 157 -8.78 -15.72 -2.72
CA LYS A 157 -7.92 -14.79 -3.47
C LYS A 157 -7.81 -15.19 -4.93
N ASN A 158 -7.57 -14.20 -5.78
CA ASN A 158 -7.11 -14.49 -7.13
C ASN A 158 -5.75 -15.18 -7.07
N LYS A 159 -5.63 -16.30 -7.76
CA LYS A 159 -4.35 -16.98 -7.97
C LYS A 159 -3.87 -16.63 -9.36
N TYR A 160 -2.71 -16.03 -9.43
CA TYR A 160 -2.08 -15.69 -10.70
C TYR A 160 -1.08 -16.78 -11.09
N LYS A 161 -1.05 -17.12 -12.38
CA LYS A 161 0.02 -17.87 -12.98
C LYS A 161 0.88 -16.89 -13.75
N TYR A 162 2.16 -16.96 -13.54
CA TYR A 162 3.12 -16.09 -14.24
C TYR A 162 3.64 -16.85 -15.46
N ASP A 163 3.47 -16.27 -16.64
CA ASP A 163 4.11 -16.76 -17.84
C ASP A 163 5.54 -16.23 -17.95
N ASP A 164 6.36 -16.81 -18.81
CA ASP A 164 7.76 -16.41 -18.99
C ASP A 164 7.91 -14.95 -19.38
N ARG A 165 6.92 -14.36 -20.06
CA ARG A 165 6.91 -12.97 -20.44
C ARG A 165 6.71 -12.06 -19.21
N THR A 166 5.74 -12.38 -18.37
CA THR A 166 5.50 -11.66 -17.11
C THR A 166 6.72 -11.73 -16.19
N ILE A 167 7.32 -12.91 -16.08
CA ILE A 167 8.52 -13.11 -15.27
C ILE A 167 9.63 -12.17 -15.74
N ARG A 168 9.99 -12.20 -17.03
CA ARG A 168 11.01 -11.33 -17.59
C ARG A 168 10.69 -9.84 -17.41
N LEU A 169 9.45 -9.40 -17.67
CA LEU A 169 9.07 -8.00 -17.50
C LEU A 169 9.28 -7.51 -16.06
N VAL A 170 8.92 -8.32 -15.08
CA VAL A 170 9.08 -7.97 -13.66
C VAL A 170 10.56 -7.98 -13.27
N GLU A 171 11.34 -8.99 -13.68
CA GLU A 171 12.76 -9.09 -13.36
C GLU A 171 13.57 -7.95 -14.01
N GLU A 172 13.31 -7.62 -15.25
CA GLU A 172 14.01 -6.54 -15.97
C GLU A 172 13.69 -5.15 -15.40
N ASN A 173 12.48 -4.93 -14.89
CA ASN A 173 12.01 -3.61 -14.47
C ASN A 173 11.95 -3.41 -12.96
N TRP A 174 11.79 -4.47 -12.17
CA TRP A 174 11.59 -4.41 -10.71
C TRP A 174 12.57 -5.29 -9.91
N ASP A 175 13.72 -5.66 -10.50
CA ASP A 175 14.80 -6.40 -9.83
C ASP A 175 15.21 -5.78 -8.49
N PHE A 176 15.17 -4.45 -8.39
CA PHE A 176 15.42 -3.73 -7.15
C PHE A 176 14.45 -4.12 -6.03
N ALA A 177 13.15 -4.32 -6.33
CA ALA A 177 12.16 -4.70 -5.34
C ALA A 177 12.24 -6.19 -4.98
N LEU A 178 12.53 -7.04 -5.97
CA LEU A 178 12.78 -8.46 -5.76
C LEU A 178 13.95 -8.68 -4.80
N LYS A 179 15.07 -8.00 -5.05
CA LYS A 179 16.29 -8.10 -4.22
C LYS A 179 16.12 -7.49 -2.84
N GLN A 180 15.51 -6.29 -2.76
CA GLN A 180 15.34 -5.58 -1.49
C GLN A 180 14.52 -6.40 -0.48
N TRP A 181 13.51 -7.08 -0.97
CA TRP A 181 12.53 -7.77 -0.14
C TRP A 181 12.64 -9.30 -0.20
N ASP A 182 13.70 -9.81 -0.84
CA ASP A 182 13.96 -11.26 -0.97
C ASP A 182 12.72 -12.02 -1.47
N TYR A 183 12.19 -11.56 -2.62
CA TYR A 183 11.14 -12.26 -3.33
C TYR A 183 11.73 -13.09 -4.47
N ASN A 184 11.55 -14.39 -4.39
CA ASN A 184 11.91 -15.36 -5.41
C ASN A 184 10.62 -16.01 -5.98
N LEU A 185 10.73 -16.62 -7.18
CA LEU A 185 9.67 -17.44 -7.77
C LEU A 185 9.54 -18.78 -7.05
#